data_23c295e4f1a0ea3459f8c81a0788ef81
#
_entry.id   23c295e4f1a0ea3459f8c81a0788ef81
#
_cell.length_a   1.000
_cell.length_b   1.000
_cell.length_c   1.000
_cell.angle_alpha   90.00
_cell.angle_beta   90.00
_cell.angle_gamma   90.00
#
_symmetry.space_group_name_H-M   'P 1'
#
loop_
_entity.id
_entity.type
_entity.pdbx_description
1 polymer ?
#
loop_
_entity_poly.entity_id
_entity_poly.type
_entity_poly.pdbx_seq_one_letter_code
_entity_poly.pdbx_strand_id
1 'polypeptide(L)'
;MDFGTAIGLLSGIAIIVVGVLRGGGDLYWFFNGNSILIVLGGTLAATLVNYPLKNVLGLFKVFKNVFIADNHDYLGTITELVEKGEKARKNGVLSLEADLPTIEDHFLKSGIELAINERDPGRLRNYLNLEMNNIQQRHGMGQEIFFYMGAYAPAFGMLGTVMGLIVMMNNFGGSGEVDSMNFDVAQKFVELLGGMGLALITTFYGVLLANLLFLPIGGKLTRKSQEEIMLKNIVVEGIISIHAKEHPILMREKLMTFVPRSIRQDED
;
A
#
# COMPACT_ATOMS: atom_id res chain seq x y z
N MET A 1 -3.69 -15.90 -1.21
CA MET A 1 -4.09 -14.71 -1.99
C MET A 1 -5.18 -13.99 -1.23
N ASP A 2 -5.09 -12.68 -1.14
CA ASP A 2 -6.17 -11.87 -0.52
C ASP A 2 -7.33 -11.72 -1.51
N PHE A 3 -8.34 -12.60 -1.34
CA PHE A 3 -9.54 -12.63 -2.19
C PHE A 3 -10.33 -11.32 -2.13
N GLY A 4 -10.35 -10.63 -0.99
CA GLY A 4 -11.09 -9.37 -0.83
C GLY A 4 -10.56 -8.27 -1.77
N THR A 5 -9.25 -8.16 -1.91
CA THR A 5 -8.63 -7.16 -2.79
C THR A 5 -8.89 -7.47 -4.27
N ALA A 6 -8.78 -8.75 -4.65
CA ALA A 6 -9.04 -9.16 -6.03
C ALA A 6 -10.53 -8.96 -6.40
N ILE A 7 -11.45 -9.41 -5.54
CA ILE A 7 -12.89 -9.23 -5.73
C ILE A 7 -13.26 -7.74 -5.78
N GLY A 8 -12.72 -6.93 -4.87
CA GLY A 8 -12.99 -5.48 -4.83
C GLY A 8 -12.56 -4.78 -6.13
N LEU A 9 -11.36 -5.07 -6.63
CA LEU A 9 -10.85 -4.47 -7.86
C LEU A 9 -11.64 -4.94 -9.10
N LEU A 10 -11.91 -6.25 -9.19
CA LEU A 10 -12.71 -6.81 -10.30
C LEU A 10 -14.15 -6.30 -10.29
N SER A 11 -14.80 -6.23 -9.12
CA SER A 11 -16.16 -5.71 -9.02
C SER A 11 -16.21 -4.21 -9.35
N GLY A 12 -15.23 -3.42 -8.93
CA GLY A 12 -15.13 -2.00 -9.29
C GLY A 12 -15.03 -1.79 -10.80
N ILE A 13 -14.17 -2.56 -11.48
CA ILE A 13 -14.07 -2.52 -12.96
C ILE A 13 -15.38 -3.00 -13.60
N ALA A 14 -15.95 -4.10 -13.11
CA ALA A 14 -17.20 -4.65 -13.65
C ALA A 14 -18.38 -3.66 -13.57
N ILE A 15 -18.52 -2.95 -12.45
CA ILE A 15 -19.56 -1.94 -12.26
C ILE A 15 -19.41 -0.80 -13.28
N ILE A 16 -18.19 -0.34 -13.52
CA ILE A 16 -17.92 0.70 -14.53
C ILE A 16 -18.29 0.20 -15.94
N VAL A 17 -17.83 -1.00 -16.29
CA VAL A 17 -18.14 -1.62 -17.59
C VAL A 17 -19.66 -1.78 -17.79
N VAL A 18 -20.36 -2.32 -16.79
CA VAL A 18 -21.82 -2.46 -16.84
C VAL A 18 -22.52 -1.11 -16.93
N GLY A 19 -22.02 -0.09 -16.21
CA GLY A 19 -22.54 1.27 -16.28
C GLY A 19 -22.44 1.86 -17.70
N VAL A 20 -21.30 1.70 -18.36
CA VAL A 20 -21.08 2.15 -19.74
C VAL A 20 -22.02 1.42 -20.71
N LEU A 21 -22.10 0.09 -20.64
CA LEU A 21 -22.91 -0.71 -21.55
C LEU A 21 -24.41 -0.43 -21.38
N ARG A 22 -24.89 -0.27 -20.13
CA ARG A 22 -26.30 0.09 -19.86
C ARG A 22 -26.64 1.51 -20.30
N GLY A 23 -25.65 2.42 -20.31
CA GLY A 23 -25.82 3.76 -20.87
C GLY A 23 -25.81 3.83 -22.39
N GLY A 24 -25.74 2.69 -23.09
CA GLY A 24 -25.65 2.64 -24.56
C GLY A 24 -24.26 3.03 -25.10
N GLY A 25 -23.24 3.09 -24.23
CA GLY A 25 -21.86 3.41 -24.61
C GLY A 25 -21.09 2.19 -25.11
N ASP A 26 -20.08 2.44 -25.95
CA ASP A 26 -19.12 1.43 -26.39
C ASP A 26 -17.84 1.56 -25.55
N LEU A 27 -17.31 0.46 -25.06
CA LEU A 27 -16.06 0.41 -24.29
C LEU A 27 -14.87 0.95 -25.08
N TYR A 28 -14.88 0.82 -26.38
CA TYR A 28 -13.82 1.34 -27.25
C TYR A 28 -13.68 2.87 -27.15
N TRP A 29 -14.76 3.60 -26.89
CA TRP A 29 -14.70 5.06 -26.73
C TRP A 29 -13.85 5.49 -25.53
N PHE A 30 -13.74 4.63 -24.53
CA PHE A 30 -12.91 4.89 -23.33
C PHE A 30 -11.45 4.52 -23.51
N PHE A 31 -11.05 3.96 -24.64
CA PHE A 31 -9.66 3.59 -24.89
C PHE A 31 -8.94 4.64 -25.72
N ASN A 32 -8.12 5.45 -25.06
CA ASN A 32 -7.33 6.48 -25.72
C ASN A 32 -5.88 6.46 -25.21
N GLY A 33 -4.93 6.12 -26.13
CA GLY A 33 -3.51 5.98 -25.81
C GLY A 33 -2.86 7.29 -25.34
N ASN A 34 -3.24 8.43 -25.94
CA ASN A 34 -2.70 9.73 -25.56
C ASN A 34 -3.13 10.12 -24.13
N SER A 35 -4.38 9.85 -23.78
CA SER A 35 -4.92 10.10 -22.45
C SER A 35 -4.20 9.25 -21.38
N ILE A 36 -3.96 7.97 -21.68
CA ILE A 36 -3.19 7.07 -20.81
C ILE A 36 -1.77 7.59 -20.62
N LEU A 37 -1.11 8.01 -21.72
CA LEU A 37 0.26 8.56 -21.68
C LEU A 37 0.34 9.82 -20.79
N ILE A 38 -0.61 10.75 -20.92
CA ILE A 38 -0.64 11.97 -20.13
C ILE A 38 -0.82 11.65 -18.65
N VAL A 39 -1.79 10.82 -18.31
CA VAL A 39 -2.15 10.55 -16.91
C VAL A 39 -1.12 9.64 -16.24
N LEU A 40 -0.83 8.46 -16.81
CA LEU A 40 0.15 7.53 -16.23
C LEU A 40 1.57 8.07 -16.35
N GLY A 41 1.94 8.57 -17.52
CA GLY A 41 3.28 9.14 -17.75
C GLY A 41 3.54 10.34 -16.85
N GLY A 42 2.58 11.28 -16.76
CA GLY A 42 2.66 12.43 -15.88
C GLY A 42 2.74 12.05 -14.40
N THR A 43 1.88 11.10 -13.97
CA THR A 43 1.91 10.60 -12.59
C THR A 43 3.25 9.96 -12.26
N LEU A 44 3.79 9.11 -13.13
CA LEU A 44 5.10 8.49 -12.94
C LEU A 44 6.23 9.53 -12.96
N ALA A 45 6.19 10.50 -13.88
CA ALA A 45 7.18 11.57 -13.94
C ALA A 45 7.21 12.40 -12.65
N ALA A 46 6.03 12.83 -12.15
CA ALA A 46 5.93 13.56 -10.89
C ALA A 46 6.42 12.71 -9.70
N THR A 47 6.12 11.40 -9.70
CA THR A 47 6.60 10.48 -8.68
C THR A 47 8.13 10.36 -8.71
N LEU A 48 8.74 10.31 -9.90
CA LEU A 48 10.21 10.27 -10.06
C LEU A 48 10.90 11.57 -9.66
N VAL A 49 10.22 12.71 -9.77
CA VAL A 49 10.73 13.99 -9.25
C VAL A 49 10.74 14.00 -7.72
N ASN A 50 9.73 13.39 -7.09
CA ASN A 50 9.57 13.37 -5.64
C ASN A 50 10.42 12.28 -4.95
N TYR A 51 10.65 11.15 -5.62
CA TYR A 51 11.33 9.97 -5.03
C TYR A 51 12.49 9.46 -5.89
N PRO A 52 13.57 8.95 -5.27
CA PRO A 52 14.66 8.32 -6.00
C PRO A 52 14.17 7.14 -6.86
N LEU A 53 14.74 6.99 -8.05
CA LEU A 53 14.39 5.93 -9.02
C LEU A 53 14.36 4.53 -8.39
N LYS A 54 15.29 4.23 -7.47
CA LYS A 54 15.37 2.95 -6.76
C LYS A 54 14.07 2.64 -5.98
N ASN A 55 13.47 3.65 -5.35
CA ASN A 55 12.25 3.50 -4.57
C ASN A 55 11.04 3.27 -5.48
N VAL A 56 10.98 4.00 -6.60
CA VAL A 56 9.91 3.86 -7.59
C VAL A 56 9.95 2.49 -8.27
N LEU A 57 11.14 1.98 -8.64
CA LEU A 57 11.29 0.63 -9.17
C LEU A 57 10.92 -0.45 -8.14
N GLY A 58 11.16 -0.17 -6.85
CA GLY A 58 10.76 -1.05 -5.75
C GLY A 58 9.25 -1.22 -5.60
N LEU A 59 8.44 -0.28 -6.13
CA LEU A 59 6.98 -0.34 -6.05
C LEU A 59 6.37 -1.59 -6.68
N PHE A 60 6.96 -2.14 -7.73
CA PHE A 60 6.49 -3.40 -8.33
C PHE A 60 6.53 -4.55 -7.34
N LYS A 61 7.56 -4.61 -6.48
CA LYS A 61 7.68 -5.60 -5.42
C LYS A 61 6.65 -5.36 -4.31
N VAL A 62 6.48 -4.10 -3.92
CA VAL A 62 5.51 -3.68 -2.91
C VAL A 62 4.07 -3.94 -3.39
N PHE A 63 3.77 -3.63 -4.65
CA PHE A 63 2.47 -3.92 -5.29
C PHE A 63 2.13 -5.41 -5.24
N LYS A 64 3.10 -6.28 -5.53
CA LYS A 64 2.90 -7.74 -5.44
C LYS A 64 2.51 -8.18 -4.03
N ASN A 65 3.08 -7.55 -2.98
CA ASN A 65 2.77 -7.88 -1.59
C ASN A 65 1.32 -7.55 -1.20
N VAL A 66 0.64 -6.65 -1.91
CA VAL A 66 -0.79 -6.32 -1.66
C VAL A 66 -1.69 -7.55 -1.85
N PHE A 67 -1.32 -8.44 -2.79
CA PHE A 67 -2.12 -9.63 -3.14
C PHE A 67 -1.71 -10.89 -2.33
N ILE A 68 -0.66 -10.82 -1.55
CA ILE A 68 -0.25 -11.92 -0.66
C ILE A 68 -1.10 -11.82 0.62
N ALA A 69 -1.70 -12.91 1.04
CA ALA A 69 -2.38 -12.97 2.34
C ALA A 69 -1.31 -13.08 3.43
N ASP A 70 -1.32 -12.17 4.40
CA ASP A 70 -0.50 -12.29 5.60
C ASP A 70 -1.33 -13.04 6.65
N ASN A 71 -0.75 -14.07 7.20
CA ASN A 71 -1.34 -14.83 8.30
C ASN A 71 -0.56 -14.47 9.57
N HIS A 72 -1.05 -13.49 10.32
CA HIS A 72 -0.47 -13.08 11.59
C HIS A 72 -1.05 -13.96 12.71
N ASP A 73 -0.32 -14.99 13.12
CA ASP A 73 -0.68 -15.83 14.25
C ASP A 73 -0.23 -15.18 15.57
N TYR A 74 -1.08 -14.29 16.10
CA TYR A 74 -0.82 -13.61 17.38
C TYR A 74 -0.77 -14.59 18.55
N LEU A 75 -1.67 -15.57 18.58
CA LEU A 75 -1.78 -16.53 19.70
C LEU A 75 -0.61 -17.50 19.70
N GLY A 76 -0.24 -18.04 18.54
CA GLY A 76 0.95 -18.90 18.40
C GLY A 76 2.23 -18.16 18.81
N THR A 77 2.40 -16.89 18.40
CA THR A 77 3.54 -16.08 18.81
C THR A 77 3.56 -15.84 20.33
N ILE A 78 2.43 -15.55 20.95
CA ILE A 78 2.34 -15.37 22.41
C ILE A 78 2.69 -16.68 23.12
N THR A 79 2.17 -17.81 22.65
CA THR A 79 2.45 -19.13 23.23
C THR A 79 3.95 -19.45 23.15
N GLU A 80 4.56 -19.25 21.99
CA GLU A 80 6.00 -19.42 21.79
C GLU A 80 6.82 -18.54 22.74
N LEU A 81 6.46 -17.27 22.89
CA LEU A 81 7.13 -16.33 23.80
C LEU A 81 7.01 -16.76 25.27
N VAL A 82 5.82 -17.23 25.69
CA VAL A 82 5.58 -17.71 27.05
C VAL A 82 6.40 -18.97 27.35
N GLU A 83 6.46 -19.93 26.43
CA GLU A 83 7.29 -21.13 26.55
C GLU A 83 8.79 -20.78 26.69
N LYS A 84 9.28 -19.86 25.85
CA LYS A 84 10.67 -19.36 25.95
C LYS A 84 10.88 -18.63 27.28
N GLY A 85 9.90 -17.85 27.76
CA GLY A 85 9.93 -17.20 29.06
C GLY A 85 10.03 -18.17 30.23
N GLU A 86 9.27 -19.26 30.18
CA GLU A 86 9.33 -20.32 31.19
C GLU A 86 10.72 -21.00 31.20
N LYS A 87 11.26 -21.32 30.01
CA LYS A 87 12.60 -21.90 29.86
C LYS A 87 13.68 -20.95 30.41
N ALA A 88 13.63 -19.68 30.06
CA ALA A 88 14.58 -18.66 30.51
C ALA A 88 14.48 -18.44 32.04
N ARG A 89 13.30 -18.53 32.62
CA ARG A 89 13.11 -18.42 34.07
C ARG A 89 13.71 -19.60 34.83
N LYS A 90 13.57 -20.82 34.32
CA LYS A 90 14.11 -22.05 34.95
C LYS A 90 15.61 -22.18 34.77
N ASN A 91 16.11 -21.95 33.55
CA ASN A 91 17.46 -22.30 33.14
C ASN A 91 18.38 -21.06 32.86
N GLY A 92 17.82 -19.86 33.01
CA GLY A 92 18.49 -18.63 32.62
C GLY A 92 18.28 -18.26 31.15
N VAL A 93 18.42 -16.95 30.81
CA VAL A 93 18.20 -16.45 29.42
C VAL A 93 19.17 -17.07 28.42
N LEU A 94 20.40 -17.41 28.87
CA LEU A 94 21.41 -18.07 28.05
C LEU A 94 20.96 -19.45 27.50
N SER A 95 20.02 -20.12 28.18
CA SER A 95 19.47 -21.39 27.70
C SER A 95 18.69 -21.30 26.40
N LEU A 96 18.30 -20.08 25.99
CA LEU A 96 17.60 -19.84 24.72
C LEU A 96 18.54 -19.83 23.50
N GLU A 97 19.87 -19.78 23.71
CA GLU A 97 20.85 -19.82 22.63
C GLU A 97 20.70 -21.10 21.78
N ALA A 98 20.39 -22.21 22.43
CA ALA A 98 20.14 -23.49 21.75
C ALA A 98 18.90 -23.49 20.86
N ASP A 99 17.93 -22.57 21.09
CA ASP A 99 16.69 -22.49 20.34
C ASP A 99 16.79 -21.53 19.13
N LEU A 100 17.81 -20.67 19.07
CA LEU A 100 17.98 -19.71 17.99
C LEU A 100 17.92 -20.28 16.56
N PRO A 101 18.48 -21.49 16.28
CA PRO A 101 18.40 -22.08 14.95
C PRO A 101 16.97 -22.48 14.54
N THR A 102 16.07 -22.71 15.50
CA THR A 102 14.69 -23.16 15.26
C THR A 102 13.69 -22.01 15.08
N ILE A 103 14.10 -20.78 15.39
CA ILE A 103 13.25 -19.59 15.28
C ILE A 103 13.24 -19.12 13.82
N GLU A 104 12.07 -19.15 13.20
CA GLU A 104 11.86 -18.71 11.81
C GLU A 104 11.77 -17.18 11.70
N ASP A 105 11.11 -16.52 12.66
CA ASP A 105 10.97 -15.05 12.66
C ASP A 105 12.32 -14.38 12.98
N HIS A 106 12.82 -13.62 12.00
CA HIS A 106 14.11 -12.94 12.11
C HIS A 106 14.13 -11.89 13.23
N PHE A 107 13.03 -11.18 13.46
CA PHE A 107 12.94 -10.15 14.48
C PHE A 107 12.95 -10.76 15.88
N LEU A 108 12.21 -11.85 16.08
CA LEU A 108 12.23 -12.61 17.34
C LEU A 108 13.61 -13.19 17.62
N LYS A 109 14.24 -13.77 16.60
CA LYS A 109 15.60 -14.33 16.70
C LYS A 109 16.61 -13.29 17.12
N SER A 110 16.70 -12.17 16.39
CA SER A 110 17.61 -11.06 16.71
C SER A 110 17.35 -10.48 18.10
N GLY A 111 16.06 -10.39 18.48
CA GLY A 111 15.68 -9.89 19.78
C GLY A 111 16.09 -10.80 20.93
N ILE A 112 16.02 -12.13 20.76
CA ILE A 112 16.51 -13.09 21.77
C ILE A 112 18.05 -13.06 21.85
N GLU A 113 18.74 -12.98 20.70
CA GLU A 113 20.20 -12.81 20.67
C GLU A 113 20.64 -11.55 21.44
N LEU A 114 19.92 -10.44 21.26
CA LEU A 114 20.16 -9.21 22.02
C LEU A 114 19.88 -9.41 23.51
N ALA A 115 18.78 -10.10 23.89
CA ALA A 115 18.42 -10.35 25.28
C ALA A 115 19.43 -11.24 26.02
N ILE A 116 20.13 -12.13 25.31
CA ILE A 116 21.22 -12.95 25.86
C ILE A 116 22.45 -12.09 26.15
N ASN A 117 22.75 -11.12 25.27
CA ASN A 117 24.02 -10.36 25.34
C ASN A 117 23.91 -9.05 26.13
N GLU A 118 22.74 -8.40 26.16
CA GLU A 118 22.52 -7.14 26.85
C GLU A 118 21.95 -7.38 28.24
N ARG A 119 22.58 -6.77 29.26
CA ARG A 119 22.15 -6.88 30.66
C ARG A 119 21.16 -5.82 31.10
N ASP A 120 21.17 -4.66 30.44
CA ASP A 120 20.31 -3.54 30.76
C ASP A 120 18.98 -3.64 29.98
N PRO A 121 17.86 -3.85 30.68
CA PRO A 121 16.55 -3.94 30.03
C PRO A 121 16.14 -2.65 29.30
N GLY A 122 16.62 -1.49 29.74
CA GLY A 122 16.38 -0.21 29.10
C GLY A 122 17.07 -0.11 27.74
N ARG A 123 18.32 -0.55 27.66
CA ARG A 123 19.07 -0.60 26.39
C ARG A 123 18.45 -1.62 25.43
N LEU A 124 18.12 -2.81 25.93
CA LEU A 124 17.46 -3.84 25.14
C LEU A 124 16.16 -3.30 24.49
N ARG A 125 15.30 -2.67 25.28
CA ARG A 125 14.06 -2.04 24.79
C ARG A 125 14.34 -0.97 23.73
N ASN A 126 15.33 -0.13 23.95
CA ASN A 126 15.70 0.91 23.00
C ASN A 126 16.18 0.35 21.65
N TYR A 127 17.00 -0.72 21.66
CA TYR A 127 17.43 -1.37 20.41
C TYR A 127 16.28 -2.00 19.66
N LEU A 128 15.39 -2.74 20.33
CA LEU A 128 14.21 -3.36 19.70
C LEU A 128 13.26 -2.31 19.12
N ASN A 129 13.01 -1.22 19.85
CA ASN A 129 12.20 -0.12 19.37
C ASN A 129 12.82 0.60 18.17
N LEU A 130 14.14 0.76 18.15
CA LEU A 130 14.85 1.36 17.01
C LEU A 130 14.71 0.50 15.76
N GLU A 131 14.86 -0.82 15.87
CA GLU A 131 14.67 -1.74 14.75
C GLU A 131 13.22 -1.72 14.24
N MET A 132 12.24 -1.75 15.15
CA MET A 132 10.81 -1.64 14.81
C MET A 132 10.49 -0.32 14.10
N ASN A 133 11.01 0.81 14.59
CA ASN A 133 10.82 2.11 13.95
C ASN A 133 11.43 2.16 12.55
N ASN A 134 12.60 1.55 12.33
CA ASN A 134 13.22 1.44 11.01
C ASN A 134 12.36 0.63 10.04
N ILE A 135 11.73 -0.46 10.52
CA ILE A 135 10.78 -1.25 9.72
C ILE A 135 9.57 -0.39 9.34
N GLN A 136 8.96 0.28 10.32
CA GLN A 136 7.82 1.15 10.12
C GLN A 136 8.12 2.28 9.13
N GLN A 137 9.28 2.91 9.23
CA GLN A 137 9.71 3.97 8.32
C GLN A 137 9.87 3.47 6.88
N ARG A 138 10.46 2.27 6.69
CA ARG A 138 10.58 1.65 5.35
C ARG A 138 9.21 1.34 4.74
N HIS A 139 8.27 0.83 5.54
CA HIS A 139 6.90 0.56 5.11
C HIS A 139 6.17 1.87 4.76
N GLY A 140 6.34 2.90 5.60
CA GLY A 140 5.76 4.23 5.40
C GLY A 140 6.15 4.84 4.05
N MET A 141 7.42 4.77 3.66
CA MET A 141 7.88 5.26 2.36
C MET A 141 7.15 4.59 1.18
N GLY A 142 6.95 3.27 1.23
CA GLY A 142 6.23 2.56 0.19
C GLY A 142 4.75 2.96 0.09
N GLN A 143 4.10 3.17 1.24
CA GLN A 143 2.70 3.61 1.33
C GLN A 143 2.54 5.03 0.80
N GLU A 144 3.42 5.92 1.22
CA GLU A 144 3.43 7.34 0.87
C GLU A 144 3.47 7.55 -0.64
N ILE A 145 4.31 6.79 -1.37
CA ILE A 145 4.40 6.88 -2.82
C ILE A 145 3.04 6.60 -3.47
N PHE A 146 2.31 5.57 -3.03
CA PHE A 146 0.97 5.28 -3.57
C PHE A 146 -0.04 6.38 -3.28
N PHE A 147 0.01 7.00 -2.09
CA PHE A 147 -0.85 8.14 -1.76
C PHE A 147 -0.54 9.36 -2.64
N TYR A 148 0.74 9.66 -2.90
CA TYR A 148 1.11 10.75 -3.82
C TYR A 148 0.71 10.43 -5.26
N MET A 149 0.88 9.20 -5.75
CA MET A 149 0.37 8.80 -7.06
C MET A 149 -1.16 8.97 -7.14
N GLY A 150 -1.87 8.66 -6.06
CA GLY A 150 -3.31 8.90 -5.93
C GLY A 150 -3.69 10.38 -6.00
N ALA A 151 -2.84 11.29 -5.53
CA ALA A 151 -3.02 12.73 -5.64
C ALA A 151 -2.63 13.27 -7.03
N TYR A 152 -1.55 12.76 -7.63
CA TYR A 152 -1.05 13.21 -8.93
C TYR A 152 -1.95 12.77 -10.08
N ALA A 153 -2.49 11.55 -10.07
CA ALA A 153 -3.26 11.02 -11.18
C ALA A 153 -4.47 11.90 -11.57
N PRO A 154 -5.33 12.37 -10.64
CA PRO A 154 -6.41 13.30 -10.96
C PRO A 154 -5.90 14.67 -11.44
N ALA A 155 -4.78 15.16 -10.88
CA ALA A 155 -4.18 16.42 -11.30
C ALA A 155 -3.71 16.36 -12.77
N PHE A 156 -3.05 15.27 -13.19
CA PHE A 156 -2.72 15.04 -14.60
C PHE A 156 -3.96 14.76 -15.46
N GLY A 157 -5.01 14.19 -14.88
CA GLY A 157 -6.33 14.09 -15.53
C GLY A 157 -6.89 15.47 -15.87
N MET A 158 -6.90 16.41 -14.91
CA MET A 158 -7.33 17.79 -15.15
C MET A 158 -6.41 18.53 -16.12
N LEU A 159 -5.09 18.34 -16.02
CA LEU A 159 -4.14 18.92 -16.97
C LEU A 159 -4.43 18.42 -18.39
N GLY A 160 -4.76 17.15 -18.56
CA GLY A 160 -5.16 16.58 -19.83
C GLY A 160 -6.45 17.21 -20.39
N THR A 161 -7.43 17.60 -19.54
CA THR A 161 -8.62 18.34 -20.00
C THR A 161 -8.23 19.69 -20.56
N VAL A 162 -7.39 20.43 -19.86
CA VAL A 162 -6.93 21.74 -20.32
C VAL A 162 -6.16 21.62 -21.63
N MET A 163 -5.26 20.64 -21.75
CA MET A 163 -4.53 20.36 -22.99
C MET A 163 -5.48 20.02 -24.15
N GLY A 164 -6.46 19.16 -23.91
CA GLY A 164 -7.47 18.78 -24.92
C GLY A 164 -8.27 19.98 -25.43
N LEU A 165 -8.67 20.87 -24.50
CA LEU A 165 -9.40 22.08 -24.86
C LEU A 165 -8.51 23.08 -25.62
N ILE A 166 -7.24 23.25 -25.23
CA ILE A 166 -6.29 24.12 -25.95
C ILE A 166 -6.09 23.61 -27.38
N VAL A 167 -5.85 22.32 -27.57
CA VAL A 167 -5.70 21.72 -28.91
C VAL A 167 -6.97 21.91 -29.74
N MET A 168 -8.14 21.67 -29.14
CA MET A 168 -9.42 21.90 -29.77
C MET A 168 -9.60 23.35 -30.24
N MET A 169 -9.29 24.31 -29.38
CA MET A 169 -9.42 25.75 -29.69
C MET A 169 -8.44 26.17 -30.79
N ASN A 170 -7.21 25.68 -30.78
CA ASN A 170 -6.23 25.97 -31.84
C ASN A 170 -6.63 25.39 -33.19
N ASN A 171 -7.14 24.14 -33.22
CA ASN A 171 -7.62 23.54 -34.46
C ASN A 171 -8.86 24.27 -35.01
N PHE A 172 -9.73 24.79 -34.12
CA PHE A 172 -10.88 25.57 -34.53
C PHE A 172 -10.52 26.98 -35.05
N GLY A 173 -9.56 27.66 -34.42
CA GLY A 173 -9.14 29.02 -34.75
C GLY A 173 -8.03 29.13 -35.81
N GLY A 174 -7.22 28.08 -35.99
CA GLY A 174 -5.99 28.11 -36.80
C GLY A 174 -6.15 27.97 -38.30
N SER A 175 -7.35 27.75 -38.83
CA SER A 175 -7.62 27.74 -40.26
C SER A 175 -7.79 29.18 -40.81
N GLY A 176 -6.70 29.97 -40.71
CA GLY A 176 -6.65 31.36 -41.13
C GLY A 176 -6.66 31.63 -42.64
N GLU A 177 -6.82 30.63 -43.49
CA GLU A 177 -7.20 30.79 -44.89
C GLU A 177 -8.65 30.31 -45.05
N VAL A 178 -9.56 31.23 -44.87
CA VAL A 178 -10.97 31.02 -45.25
C VAL A 178 -11.03 31.02 -46.77
N ASP A 179 -10.62 29.91 -47.36
CA ASP A 179 -11.02 29.64 -48.72
C ASP A 179 -12.53 29.38 -48.68
N SER A 180 -13.28 30.42 -49.01
CA SER A 180 -14.72 30.58 -48.78
C SER A 180 -15.61 29.61 -49.56
N MET A 181 -15.05 28.59 -50.22
CA MET A 181 -15.81 27.64 -51.05
C MET A 181 -16.03 26.26 -50.44
N ASN A 182 -15.32 25.87 -49.31
CA ASN A 182 -15.50 24.56 -48.69
C ASN A 182 -15.48 24.61 -47.18
N PHE A 183 -16.18 25.55 -46.53
CA PHE A 183 -16.33 25.58 -45.09
C PHE A 183 -17.36 24.52 -44.66
N ASP A 184 -16.88 23.29 -44.38
CA ASP A 184 -17.75 22.25 -43.85
C ASP A 184 -17.92 22.40 -42.34
N VAL A 185 -18.98 23.11 -41.93
CA VAL A 185 -19.35 23.33 -40.54
C VAL A 185 -19.54 22.02 -39.80
N ALA A 186 -20.00 20.97 -40.46
CA ALA A 186 -20.23 19.67 -39.89
C ALA A 186 -18.88 19.00 -39.51
N GLN A 187 -17.85 19.09 -40.35
CA GLN A 187 -16.54 18.54 -40.10
C GLN A 187 -15.84 19.26 -38.92
N LYS A 188 -15.94 20.60 -38.88
CA LYS A 188 -15.43 21.41 -37.75
C LYS A 188 -16.13 21.06 -36.43
N PHE A 189 -17.43 20.80 -36.48
CA PHE A 189 -18.18 20.40 -35.29
C PHE A 189 -17.75 19.02 -34.77
N VAL A 190 -17.47 18.05 -35.67
CA VAL A 190 -16.95 16.72 -35.32
C VAL A 190 -15.57 16.81 -34.68
N GLU A 191 -14.68 17.65 -35.23
CA GLU A 191 -13.35 17.89 -34.63
C GLU A 191 -13.45 18.49 -33.23
N LEU A 192 -14.39 19.39 -33.01
CA LEU A 192 -14.68 20.02 -31.72
C LEU A 192 -15.14 18.99 -30.69
N LEU A 193 -16.09 18.13 -31.07
CA LEU A 193 -16.56 17.04 -30.23
C LEU A 193 -15.44 16.02 -29.91
N GLY A 194 -14.56 15.75 -30.87
CA GLY A 194 -13.39 14.88 -30.67
C GLY A 194 -12.42 15.40 -29.61
N GLY A 195 -12.13 16.72 -29.63
CA GLY A 195 -11.28 17.37 -28.61
C GLY A 195 -11.89 17.35 -27.23
N MET A 196 -13.22 17.54 -27.12
CA MET A 196 -13.95 17.40 -25.85
C MET A 196 -13.88 15.97 -25.32
N GLY A 197 -14.04 14.96 -26.20
CA GLY A 197 -13.92 13.55 -25.82
C GLY A 197 -12.57 13.24 -25.20
N LEU A 198 -11.47 13.69 -25.81
CA LEU A 198 -10.11 13.54 -25.27
C LEU A 198 -9.99 14.16 -23.86
N ALA A 199 -10.50 15.38 -23.68
CA ALA A 199 -10.49 16.06 -22.41
C ALA A 199 -11.21 15.27 -21.31
N LEU A 200 -12.39 14.73 -21.58
CA LEU A 200 -13.16 13.96 -20.60
C LEU A 200 -12.49 12.62 -20.23
N ILE A 201 -11.90 11.94 -21.23
CA ILE A 201 -11.23 10.65 -21.01
C ILE A 201 -10.00 10.78 -20.11
N THR A 202 -9.23 11.86 -20.22
CA THR A 202 -8.07 12.07 -19.32
C THR A 202 -8.51 12.21 -17.88
N THR A 203 -9.58 12.95 -17.59
CA THR A 203 -10.12 13.07 -16.23
C THR A 203 -10.65 11.73 -15.73
N PHE A 204 -11.37 10.99 -16.59
CA PHE A 204 -11.85 9.66 -16.25
C PHE A 204 -10.69 8.73 -15.81
N TYR A 205 -9.60 8.67 -16.57
CA TYR A 205 -8.43 7.87 -16.17
C TYR A 205 -7.79 8.36 -14.88
N GLY A 206 -7.65 9.68 -14.71
CA GLY A 206 -7.06 10.24 -13.50
C GLY A 206 -7.82 9.83 -12.25
N VAL A 207 -9.14 9.97 -12.25
CA VAL A 207 -10.03 9.62 -11.14
C VAL A 207 -10.08 8.10 -10.93
N LEU A 208 -10.16 7.33 -12.03
CA LEU A 208 -10.18 5.86 -11.98
C LEU A 208 -8.92 5.30 -11.33
N LEU A 209 -7.75 5.70 -11.80
CA LEU A 209 -6.46 5.21 -11.29
C LEU A 209 -6.26 5.61 -9.83
N ALA A 210 -6.62 6.83 -9.46
CA ALA A 210 -6.51 7.29 -8.09
C ALA A 210 -7.36 6.46 -7.13
N ASN A 211 -8.68 6.36 -7.42
CA ASN A 211 -9.64 5.83 -6.46
C ASN A 211 -9.81 4.30 -6.53
N LEU A 212 -9.53 3.67 -7.66
CA LEU A 212 -9.64 2.21 -7.78
C LEU A 212 -8.30 1.50 -7.60
N LEU A 213 -7.18 2.18 -7.82
CA LEU A 213 -5.85 1.55 -7.79
C LEU A 213 -4.96 2.15 -6.68
N PHE A 214 -4.52 3.40 -6.82
CA PHE A 214 -3.45 3.94 -5.98
C PHE A 214 -3.86 4.10 -4.50
N LEU A 215 -4.97 4.76 -4.22
CA LEU A 215 -5.43 5.01 -2.85
C LEU A 215 -5.82 3.72 -2.11
N PRO A 216 -6.57 2.76 -2.71
CA PRO A 216 -6.86 1.49 -2.06
C PRO A 216 -5.60 0.66 -1.77
N ILE A 217 -4.62 0.66 -2.68
CA ILE A 217 -3.34 -0.04 -2.47
C ILE A 217 -2.58 0.59 -1.31
N GLY A 218 -2.44 1.93 -1.28
CA GLY A 218 -1.81 2.65 -0.18
C GLY A 218 -2.47 2.33 1.16
N GLY A 219 -3.81 2.40 1.22
CA GLY A 219 -4.59 2.05 2.41
C GLY A 219 -4.41 0.60 2.86
N LYS A 220 -4.37 -0.35 1.92
CA LYS A 220 -4.13 -1.76 2.21
C LYS A 220 -2.73 -2.00 2.79
N LEU A 221 -1.70 -1.40 2.19
CA LEU A 221 -0.33 -1.48 2.68
C LEU A 221 -0.20 -0.90 4.08
N THR A 222 -0.91 0.21 4.37
CA THR A 222 -0.94 0.81 5.70
C THR A 222 -1.50 -0.16 6.73
N ARG A 223 -2.62 -0.83 6.41
CA ARG A 223 -3.25 -1.79 7.30
C ARG A 223 -2.36 -3.01 7.57
N LYS A 224 -1.76 -3.59 6.51
CA LYS A 224 -0.80 -4.70 6.65
C LYS A 224 0.39 -4.32 7.52
N SER A 225 0.94 -3.14 7.30
CA SER A 225 2.05 -2.64 8.12
C SER A 225 1.64 -2.48 9.59
N GLN A 226 0.43 -1.99 9.88
CA GLN A 226 -0.06 -1.86 11.25
C GLN A 226 -0.21 -3.22 11.95
N GLU A 227 -0.72 -4.24 11.23
CA GLU A 227 -0.86 -5.61 11.73
C GLU A 227 0.51 -6.23 12.03
N GLU A 228 1.49 -6.05 11.14
CA GLU A 228 2.87 -6.52 11.35
C GLU A 228 3.54 -5.80 12.52
N ILE A 229 3.39 -4.49 12.66
CA ILE A 229 3.94 -3.71 13.77
C ILE A 229 3.29 -4.12 15.10
N MET A 230 1.99 -4.45 15.10
CA MET A 230 1.33 -4.99 16.29
C MET A 230 1.97 -6.30 16.73
N LEU A 231 2.21 -7.23 15.81
CA LEU A 231 2.91 -8.49 16.10
C LEU A 231 4.32 -8.24 16.67
N LYS A 232 5.07 -7.32 16.07
CA LYS A 232 6.41 -6.95 16.55
C LYS A 232 6.38 -6.31 17.95
N ASN A 233 5.35 -5.52 18.29
CA ASN A 233 5.16 -5.01 19.64
C ASN A 233 4.96 -6.13 20.66
N ILE A 234 4.17 -7.17 20.32
CA ILE A 234 4.01 -8.36 21.17
C ILE A 234 5.38 -9.02 21.40
N VAL A 235 6.18 -9.17 20.33
CA VAL A 235 7.52 -9.75 20.41
C VAL A 235 8.44 -8.91 21.29
N VAL A 236 8.46 -7.57 21.13
CA VAL A 236 9.26 -6.67 21.98
C VAL A 236 8.91 -6.83 23.44
N GLU A 237 7.62 -6.74 23.80
CA GLU A 237 7.19 -6.88 25.19
C GLU A 237 7.46 -8.29 25.72
N GLY A 238 7.30 -9.32 24.88
CA GLY A 238 7.65 -10.70 25.22
C GLY A 238 9.13 -10.87 25.55
N ILE A 239 10.02 -10.34 24.71
CA ILE A 239 11.47 -10.40 24.93
C ILE A 239 11.87 -9.66 26.21
N ILE A 240 11.29 -8.49 26.47
CA ILE A 240 11.53 -7.74 27.71
C ILE A 240 11.08 -8.55 28.94
N SER A 241 9.91 -9.20 28.86
CA SER A 241 9.40 -10.06 29.94
C SER A 241 10.28 -11.29 30.15
N ILE A 242 10.79 -11.91 29.08
CA ILE A 242 11.77 -13.01 29.14
C ILE A 242 13.07 -12.55 29.86
N HIS A 243 13.60 -11.40 29.46
CA HIS A 243 14.81 -10.82 30.06
C HIS A 243 14.62 -10.50 31.54
N ALA A 244 13.45 -9.96 31.91
CA ALA A 244 13.06 -9.68 33.31
C ALA A 244 12.72 -10.93 34.11
N LYS A 245 12.66 -12.12 33.49
CA LYS A 245 12.23 -13.40 34.10
C LYS A 245 10.86 -13.31 34.74
N GLU A 246 9.94 -12.59 34.12
CA GLU A 246 8.56 -12.45 34.58
C GLU A 246 7.86 -13.82 34.71
N HIS A 247 6.83 -13.89 35.56
CA HIS A 247 6.05 -15.11 35.70
C HIS A 247 5.27 -15.40 34.42
N PRO A 248 5.29 -16.64 33.87
CA PRO A 248 4.62 -16.97 32.59
C PRO A 248 3.15 -16.55 32.52
N ILE A 249 2.39 -16.69 33.61
CA ILE A 249 1.00 -16.27 33.69
C ILE A 249 0.87 -14.75 33.49
N LEU A 250 1.69 -13.96 34.20
CA LEU A 250 1.65 -12.49 34.10
C LEU A 250 2.13 -12.03 32.71
N MET A 251 3.14 -12.70 32.17
CA MET A 251 3.61 -12.45 30.80
C MET A 251 2.49 -12.71 29.77
N ARG A 252 1.78 -13.84 29.87
CA ARG A 252 0.65 -14.16 28.99
C ARG A 252 -0.44 -13.09 29.09
N GLU A 253 -0.89 -12.76 30.30
CA GLU A 253 -1.89 -11.72 30.53
C GLU A 253 -1.49 -10.38 29.90
N LYS A 254 -0.26 -9.96 30.11
CA LYS A 254 0.31 -8.74 29.52
C LYS A 254 0.29 -8.77 28.00
N LEU A 255 0.78 -9.86 27.37
CA LEU A 255 0.83 -9.98 25.92
C LEU A 255 -0.57 -10.08 25.30
N MET A 256 -1.52 -10.73 25.98
CA MET A 256 -2.90 -10.80 25.54
C MET A 256 -3.59 -9.42 25.51
N THR A 257 -3.08 -8.39 26.20
CA THR A 257 -3.66 -7.03 26.10
C THR A 257 -3.53 -6.42 24.69
N PHE A 258 -2.55 -6.84 23.91
CA PHE A 258 -2.34 -6.40 22.52
C PHE A 258 -3.33 -7.03 21.54
N VAL A 259 -3.88 -8.20 21.88
CA VAL A 259 -4.78 -8.94 20.97
C VAL A 259 -6.21 -8.42 21.11
N PRO A 260 -6.94 -8.21 19.99
CA PRO A 260 -8.35 -7.82 20.04
C PRO A 260 -9.22 -8.82 20.82
N ARG A 261 -10.23 -8.31 21.51
CA ARG A 261 -11.13 -9.15 22.34
C ARG A 261 -11.82 -10.27 21.56
N SER A 262 -12.12 -10.05 20.29
CA SER A 262 -12.74 -11.06 19.41
C SER A 262 -11.87 -12.31 19.20
N ILE A 263 -10.55 -12.16 19.25
CA ILE A 263 -9.60 -13.27 19.06
C ILE A 263 -9.32 -13.98 20.40
N ARG A 264 -9.47 -13.25 21.54
CA ARG A 264 -9.24 -13.81 22.89
C ARG A 264 -10.34 -14.78 23.32
N GLN A 265 -11.58 -14.62 22.81
CA GLN A 265 -12.76 -15.41 23.21
C GLN A 265 -12.81 -16.81 22.58
N ASP A 266 -11.95 -17.10 21.62
CA ASP A 266 -11.89 -18.43 21.00
C ASP A 266 -11.06 -19.46 21.81
N GLU A 267 -10.50 -19.06 22.99
CA GLU A 267 -9.73 -19.93 23.90
C GLU A 267 -10.48 -20.35 25.18
N ASP A 268 -11.67 -19.75 25.49
CA ASP A 268 -12.53 -20.14 26.62
C ASP A 268 -13.62 -21.15 26.16
#